data_a06115051a4d6c39910dbfcded7b8033
#
_entry.id   a06115051a4d6c39910dbfcded7b8033
#
_cell.length_a   1.000
_cell.length_b   1.000
_cell.length_c   1.000
_cell.angle_alpha   90.00
_cell.angle_beta   90.00
_cell.angle_gamma   90.00
#
_symmetry.space_group_name_H-M   'P 1'
#
loop_
_entity.id
_entity.type
_entity.pdbx_description
1 polymer ?
#
loop_
_entity_poly.entity_id
_entity_poly.type
_entity_poly.pdbx_seq_one_letter_code
_entity_poly.pdbx_strand_id
1 'polypeptide(L)'
;HGSLEAFNTNGLRSLLRTSKTPNMVEKTLRYPGHAVRIRILREAGFFSDKEIQAASGLVIPRDVTEALLFDAWTFAEGEEDMTVMRIVVEGTKDGSRVRHTWDLIDHYNVTTETMSIARTTGYTCTAMVRLIAGGLWTEPGLVPPEVVGANSDCFSAVRTHLKNRGVLVDSKTEELA
;
A
#
# COMPACT_ATOMS: atom_id res chain seq x y z
N HIS A 1 -19.36 2.11 0.74
CA HIS A 1 -18.14 2.88 0.42
C HIS A 1 -18.03 3.31 -1.05
N GLY A 2 -19.02 3.06 -1.90
CA GLY A 2 -18.97 3.40 -3.33
C GLY A 2 -18.02 2.52 -4.15
N SER A 3 -17.83 2.89 -5.43
CA SER A 3 -16.90 2.22 -6.33
C SER A 3 -15.52 2.83 -6.22
N LEU A 4 -14.48 2.00 -6.38
CA LEU A 4 -13.09 2.42 -6.55
C LEU A 4 -12.62 2.01 -7.95
N GLU A 5 -11.77 2.82 -8.57
CA GLU A 5 -11.04 2.42 -9.76
C GLU A 5 -9.71 1.77 -9.40
N ALA A 6 -9.28 0.80 -10.19
CA ALA A 6 -8.05 0.06 -9.98
C ALA A 6 -7.17 0.14 -11.23
N PHE A 7 -5.90 0.49 -11.07
CA PHE A 7 -4.93 0.54 -12.17
C PHE A 7 -3.57 0.02 -11.72
N ASN A 8 -2.83 -0.54 -12.68
CA ASN A 8 -1.52 -1.12 -12.41
C ASN A 8 -0.53 -0.03 -12.01
N THR A 9 0.25 -0.33 -10.97
CA THR A 9 1.39 0.47 -10.54
C THR A 9 2.64 -0.42 -10.37
N ASN A 10 3.70 0.11 -9.80
CA ASN A 10 4.95 -0.62 -9.56
C ASN A 10 5.06 -1.17 -8.13
N GLY A 11 3.95 -1.47 -7.48
CA GLY A 11 3.89 -1.87 -6.07
C GLY A 11 4.43 -3.26 -5.76
N LEU A 12 4.67 -4.13 -6.75
CA LEU A 12 5.28 -5.44 -6.53
C LEU A 12 6.72 -5.36 -5.99
N ARG A 13 7.48 -4.33 -6.37
CA ARG A 13 8.81 -3.98 -5.81
C ARG A 13 9.73 -5.19 -5.60
N SER A 14 10.05 -5.53 -4.35
CA SER A 14 10.94 -6.64 -3.97
C SER A 14 10.39 -8.01 -4.37
N LEU A 15 9.06 -8.20 -4.40
CA LEU A 15 8.43 -9.45 -4.83
C LEU A 15 8.85 -9.89 -6.23
N LEU A 16 9.17 -8.96 -7.13
CA LEU A 16 9.70 -9.29 -8.47
C LEU A 16 11.05 -10.02 -8.44
N ARG A 17 11.77 -9.95 -7.32
CA ARG A 17 13.09 -10.56 -7.13
C ARG A 17 13.05 -11.75 -6.18
N THR A 18 12.17 -11.70 -5.18
CA THR A 18 12.13 -12.68 -4.09
C THR A 18 11.10 -13.78 -4.33
N SER A 19 10.06 -13.54 -5.12
CA SER A 19 9.03 -14.52 -5.43
C SER A 19 9.30 -15.22 -6.77
N LYS A 20 8.99 -16.52 -6.79
CA LYS A 20 8.98 -17.35 -8.02
C LYS A 20 7.58 -17.56 -8.59
N THR A 21 6.59 -16.84 -8.06
CA THR A 21 5.20 -16.91 -8.53
C THR A 21 5.13 -16.47 -9.99
N PRO A 22 4.58 -17.32 -10.90
CA PRO A 22 4.64 -17.08 -12.34
C PRO A 22 3.80 -15.88 -12.79
N ASN A 23 2.72 -15.58 -12.07
CA ASN A 23 1.80 -14.49 -12.38
C ASN A 23 1.59 -13.63 -11.14
N MET A 24 1.97 -12.38 -11.23
CA MET A 24 1.75 -11.40 -10.16
C MET A 24 1.24 -10.10 -10.77
N VAL A 25 0.27 -9.49 -10.13
CA VAL A 25 -0.22 -8.17 -10.48
C VAL A 25 -0.49 -7.38 -9.21
N GLU A 26 -0.12 -6.11 -9.22
CA GLU A 26 -0.48 -5.15 -8.19
C GLU A 26 -1.28 -4.02 -8.83
N LYS A 27 -2.28 -3.53 -8.09
CA LYS A 27 -3.11 -2.40 -8.50
C LYS A 27 -3.29 -1.45 -7.34
N THR A 28 -3.12 -0.17 -7.62
CA THR A 28 -3.52 0.88 -6.70
C THR A 28 -5.00 1.18 -6.86
N LEU A 29 -5.69 1.38 -5.74
CA LEU A 29 -7.09 1.78 -5.69
C LEU A 29 -7.21 3.29 -5.46
N ARG A 30 -8.09 3.95 -6.19
CA ARG A 30 -8.41 5.38 -6.02
C ARG A 30 -9.89 5.62 -6.24
N TYR A 31 -10.39 6.77 -5.85
CA TYR A 31 -11.73 7.21 -6.21
C TYR A 31 -11.86 7.39 -7.73
N PRO A 32 -13.05 7.12 -8.31
CA PRO A 32 -13.26 7.17 -9.75
C PRO A 32 -12.88 8.52 -10.36
N GLY A 33 -12.21 8.46 -11.51
CA GLY A 33 -11.74 9.63 -12.25
C GLY A 33 -10.32 10.09 -11.91
N HIS A 34 -9.66 9.51 -10.91
CA HIS A 34 -8.28 9.86 -10.57
C HIS A 34 -7.31 9.54 -11.72
N ALA A 35 -7.36 8.33 -12.26
CA ALA A 35 -6.43 7.91 -13.32
C ALA A 35 -6.56 8.76 -14.58
N VAL A 36 -7.78 9.16 -14.94
CA VAL A 36 -8.01 10.02 -16.11
C VAL A 36 -7.42 11.41 -15.90
N ARG A 37 -7.64 12.02 -14.73
CA ARG A 37 -7.11 13.35 -14.39
C ARG A 37 -5.58 13.36 -14.39
N ILE A 38 -4.96 12.36 -13.77
CA ILE A 38 -3.49 12.23 -13.75
C ILE A 38 -2.94 12.00 -15.15
N ARG A 39 -3.63 11.23 -16.00
CA ARG A 39 -3.23 11.00 -17.38
C ARG A 39 -3.22 12.31 -18.17
N ILE A 40 -4.27 13.12 -18.06
CA ILE A 40 -4.36 14.42 -18.73
C ILE A 40 -3.19 15.31 -18.33
N LEU A 41 -2.92 15.44 -17.03
CA LEU A 41 -1.79 16.23 -16.54
C LEU A 41 -0.45 15.71 -17.07
N ARG A 42 -0.26 14.40 -17.09
CA ARG A 42 0.97 13.77 -17.58
C ARG A 42 1.16 14.00 -19.09
N GLU A 43 0.11 13.79 -19.90
CA GLU A 43 0.14 13.96 -21.36
C GLU A 43 0.34 15.42 -21.75
N ALA A 44 -0.19 16.35 -20.98
CA ALA A 44 0.03 17.79 -21.15
C ALA A 44 1.42 18.27 -20.70
N GLY A 45 2.23 17.40 -20.06
CA GLY A 45 3.60 17.72 -19.64
C GLY A 45 3.74 18.35 -18.26
N PHE A 46 2.70 18.38 -17.43
CA PHE A 46 2.74 18.95 -16.07
C PHE A 46 3.75 18.25 -15.13
N PHE A 47 4.13 17.02 -15.40
CA PHE A 47 5.14 16.28 -14.61
C PHE A 47 6.54 16.27 -15.27
N SER A 48 6.79 17.16 -16.23
CA SER A 48 8.09 17.27 -16.91
C SER A 48 9.12 17.98 -16.02
N ASP A 49 10.34 17.41 -15.99
CA ASP A 49 11.52 18.03 -15.37
C ASP A 49 12.24 19.02 -16.29
N LYS A 50 11.81 19.14 -17.55
CA LYS A 50 12.45 20.03 -18.52
C LYS A 50 11.89 21.42 -18.36
N GLU A 51 12.78 22.41 -18.27
CA GLU A 51 12.42 23.82 -18.30
C GLU A 51 11.63 24.18 -19.56
N ILE A 52 10.62 24.98 -19.38
CA ILE A 52 9.85 25.61 -20.47
C ILE A 52 9.84 27.14 -20.32
N GLN A 53 9.74 27.84 -21.43
CA GLN A 53 9.57 29.29 -21.42
C GLN A 53 8.08 29.61 -21.19
N ALA A 54 7.77 30.19 -20.02
CA ALA A 54 6.48 30.81 -19.74
C ALA A 54 6.55 32.33 -19.87
N ALA A 55 5.42 33.00 -19.80
CA ALA A 55 5.38 34.46 -19.85
C ALA A 55 6.13 35.13 -18.68
N SER A 56 6.16 34.48 -17.52
CA SER A 56 6.85 34.92 -16.31
C SER A 56 8.35 34.57 -16.25
N GLY A 57 8.88 33.83 -17.24
CA GLY A 57 10.24 33.32 -17.28
C GLY A 57 10.35 31.82 -17.44
N LEU A 58 11.54 31.26 -17.20
CA LEU A 58 11.77 29.82 -17.23
C LEU A 58 11.14 29.17 -16.00
N VAL A 59 10.41 28.07 -16.21
CA VAL A 59 9.76 27.27 -15.15
C VAL A 59 9.93 25.79 -15.41
N ILE A 60 10.03 25.00 -14.34
CA ILE A 60 9.95 23.54 -14.39
C ILE A 60 8.48 23.14 -14.13
N PRO A 61 7.77 22.56 -15.09
CA PRO A 61 6.34 22.24 -14.92
C PRO A 61 6.04 21.38 -13.70
N ARG A 62 6.90 20.39 -13.37
CA ARG A 62 6.73 19.57 -12.19
C ARG A 62 6.71 20.38 -10.91
N ASP A 63 7.63 21.34 -10.73
CA ASP A 63 7.74 22.12 -9.50
C ASP A 63 6.48 22.96 -9.27
N VAL A 64 5.95 23.55 -10.34
CA VAL A 64 4.66 24.27 -10.28
C VAL A 64 3.50 23.33 -9.95
N THR A 65 3.48 22.16 -10.57
CA THR A 65 2.43 21.14 -10.35
C THR A 65 2.45 20.64 -8.91
N GLU A 66 3.63 20.34 -8.37
CA GLU A 66 3.79 19.92 -6.97
C GLU A 66 3.31 21.00 -6.00
N ALA A 67 3.70 22.24 -6.22
CA ALA A 67 3.27 23.36 -5.37
C ALA A 67 1.74 23.52 -5.33
N LEU A 68 1.07 23.34 -6.47
CA LEU A 68 -0.38 23.44 -6.56
C LEU A 68 -1.10 22.20 -6.00
N LEU A 69 -0.61 20.99 -6.31
CA LEU A 69 -1.29 19.76 -5.93
C LEU A 69 -1.06 19.39 -4.46
N PHE A 70 0.09 19.68 -3.88
CA PHE A 70 0.35 19.41 -2.47
C PHE A 70 -0.60 20.19 -1.56
N ASP A 71 -0.80 21.46 -1.87
CA ASP A 71 -1.75 22.29 -1.11
C ASP A 71 -3.19 21.77 -1.28
N ALA A 72 -3.60 21.50 -2.54
CA ALA A 72 -4.95 21.03 -2.85
C ALA A 72 -5.27 19.60 -2.34
N TRP A 73 -4.24 18.76 -2.09
CA TRP A 73 -4.38 17.37 -1.67
C TRP A 73 -3.96 17.12 -0.23
N THR A 74 -3.59 18.14 0.49
CA THR A 74 -3.39 18.06 1.95
C THR A 74 -4.74 17.88 2.62
N PHE A 75 -4.83 16.90 3.52
CA PHE A 75 -6.03 16.69 4.31
C PHE A 75 -6.40 17.93 5.10
N ALA A 76 -7.66 18.30 5.07
CA ALA A 76 -8.18 19.35 5.94
C ALA A 76 -8.21 18.89 7.41
N GLU A 77 -8.27 19.84 8.34
CA GLU A 77 -8.43 19.52 9.76
C GLU A 77 -9.73 18.72 9.98
N GLY A 78 -9.62 17.59 10.64
CA GLY A 78 -10.74 16.69 10.89
C GLY A 78 -11.18 15.82 9.70
N GLU A 79 -10.47 15.88 8.57
CA GLU A 79 -10.74 15.01 7.43
C GLU A 79 -10.27 13.57 7.72
N GLU A 80 -11.19 12.62 7.55
CA GLU A 80 -10.97 11.21 7.85
C GLU A 80 -10.49 10.45 6.60
N ASP A 81 -9.52 9.57 6.79
CA ASP A 81 -9.03 8.68 5.75
C ASP A 81 -9.53 7.23 5.92
N MET A 82 -9.38 6.45 4.87
CA MET A 82 -9.52 4.99 4.93
C MET A 82 -8.44 4.28 4.12
N THR A 83 -8.05 3.11 4.58
CA THR A 83 -7.15 2.20 3.87
C THR A 83 -7.91 0.95 3.44
N VAL A 84 -7.82 0.63 2.16
CA VAL A 84 -8.41 -0.60 1.58
C VAL A 84 -7.28 -1.44 0.99
N MET A 85 -7.22 -2.72 1.38
CA MET A 85 -6.28 -3.68 0.82
C MET A 85 -6.99 -5.01 0.56
N ARG A 86 -6.75 -5.60 -0.60
CA ARG A 86 -7.12 -6.98 -0.91
C ARG A 86 -5.92 -7.71 -1.48
N ILE A 87 -5.59 -8.86 -0.91
CA ILE A 87 -4.58 -9.78 -1.43
C ILE A 87 -5.27 -11.08 -1.81
N VAL A 88 -5.00 -11.57 -3.01
CA VAL A 88 -5.50 -12.86 -3.49
C VAL A 88 -4.32 -13.70 -3.93
N VAL A 89 -4.24 -14.91 -3.42
CA VAL A 89 -3.24 -15.92 -3.83
C VAL A 89 -3.96 -17.18 -4.26
N GLU A 90 -3.70 -17.61 -5.48
CA GLU A 90 -4.22 -18.85 -6.03
C GLU A 90 -3.08 -19.82 -6.31
N GLY A 91 -3.33 -21.09 -6.03
CA GLY A 91 -2.34 -22.13 -6.25
C GLY A 91 -2.86 -23.52 -5.94
N THR A 92 -1.95 -24.50 -5.88
CA THR A 92 -2.28 -25.88 -5.48
C THR A 92 -1.71 -26.13 -4.09
N LYS A 93 -2.55 -26.62 -3.20
CA LYS A 93 -2.20 -27.05 -1.85
C LYS A 93 -2.78 -28.45 -1.62
N ASP A 94 -1.97 -29.41 -1.23
CA ASP A 94 -2.35 -30.80 -0.94
C ASP A 94 -3.16 -31.46 -2.09
N GLY A 95 -2.80 -31.12 -3.34
CA GLY A 95 -3.46 -31.65 -4.54
C GLY A 95 -4.71 -30.89 -4.99
N SER A 96 -5.30 -30.03 -4.14
CA SER A 96 -6.48 -29.23 -4.48
C SER A 96 -6.09 -27.82 -4.91
N ARG A 97 -6.82 -27.25 -5.87
CA ARG A 97 -6.71 -25.83 -6.20
C ARG A 97 -7.36 -25.00 -5.11
N VAL A 98 -6.64 -24.01 -4.59
CA VAL A 98 -7.13 -23.15 -3.52
C VAL A 98 -6.92 -21.68 -3.84
N ARG A 99 -7.82 -20.86 -3.31
CA ARG A 99 -7.70 -19.39 -3.27
C ARG A 99 -7.67 -18.94 -1.82
N HIS A 100 -6.65 -18.19 -1.47
CA HIS A 100 -6.59 -17.45 -0.22
C HIS A 100 -6.84 -15.97 -0.49
N THR A 101 -7.75 -15.37 0.25
CA THR A 101 -8.03 -13.93 0.18
C THR A 101 -7.82 -13.30 1.54
N TRP A 102 -7.15 -12.16 1.56
CA TRP A 102 -7.02 -11.30 2.74
C TRP A 102 -7.59 -9.92 2.40
N ASP A 103 -8.46 -9.44 3.26
CA ASP A 103 -9.12 -8.14 3.15
C ASP A 103 -8.82 -7.28 4.38
N LEU A 104 -8.52 -6.01 4.14
CA LEU A 104 -8.42 -4.99 5.15
C LEU A 104 -9.23 -3.79 4.69
N ILE A 105 -10.11 -3.32 5.57
CA ILE A 105 -10.72 -2.00 5.49
C ILE A 105 -10.51 -1.36 6.85
N ASP A 106 -9.65 -0.34 6.91
CA ASP A 106 -9.35 0.40 8.13
C ASP A 106 -9.73 1.88 7.92
N HIS A 107 -10.27 2.49 8.96
CA HIS A 107 -10.74 3.86 8.94
C HIS A 107 -9.96 4.71 9.94
N TYR A 108 -10.03 6.02 9.77
CA TYR A 108 -9.61 6.99 10.77
C TYR A 108 -10.14 6.59 12.15
N ASN A 109 -9.29 6.67 13.16
CA ASN A 109 -9.68 6.36 14.54
C ASN A 109 -10.02 7.64 15.29
N VAL A 110 -11.31 7.91 15.47
CA VAL A 110 -11.81 9.12 16.13
C VAL A 110 -11.41 9.23 17.60
N THR A 111 -11.16 8.10 18.29
CA THR A 111 -10.79 8.11 19.70
C THR A 111 -9.33 8.54 19.91
N THR A 112 -8.44 8.12 19.01
CA THR A 112 -7.01 8.44 19.06
C THR A 112 -6.62 9.54 18.08
N GLU A 113 -7.57 10.07 17.33
CA GLU A 113 -7.38 11.08 16.30
C GLU A 113 -6.26 10.68 15.31
N THR A 114 -6.23 9.39 14.95
CA THR A 114 -5.14 8.83 14.15
C THR A 114 -5.63 8.33 12.79
N MET A 115 -4.98 8.81 11.74
CA MET A 115 -5.28 8.41 10.36
C MET A 115 -5.06 6.93 10.13
N SER A 116 -5.91 6.33 9.31
CA SER A 116 -5.81 4.92 8.92
C SER A 116 -4.47 4.60 8.27
N ILE A 117 -4.00 5.44 7.36
CA ILE A 117 -2.69 5.25 6.71
C ILE A 117 -1.53 5.27 7.73
N ALA A 118 -1.59 6.13 8.74
CA ALA A 118 -0.60 6.19 9.80
C ALA A 118 -0.62 4.92 10.68
N ARG A 119 -1.82 4.42 11.00
CA ARG A 119 -2.01 3.19 11.78
C ARG A 119 -1.51 1.96 11.03
N THR A 120 -1.99 1.74 9.81
CA THR A 120 -1.65 0.56 9.01
C THR A 120 -0.17 0.50 8.65
N THR A 121 0.46 1.63 8.35
CA THR A 121 1.89 1.74 8.05
C THR A 121 2.75 1.75 9.31
N GLY A 122 2.45 2.62 10.28
CA GLY A 122 3.24 2.81 11.48
C GLY A 122 3.22 1.60 12.41
N TYR A 123 2.07 0.95 12.57
CA TYR A 123 1.99 -0.25 13.42
C TYR A 123 2.69 -1.45 12.76
N THR A 124 2.71 -1.55 11.45
CA THR A 124 3.53 -2.55 10.75
C THR A 124 5.02 -2.31 11.01
N CYS A 125 5.47 -1.05 10.90
CA CYS A 125 6.85 -0.69 11.22
C CYS A 125 7.21 -1.02 12.67
N THR A 126 6.38 -0.63 13.63
CA THR A 126 6.63 -0.90 15.06
C THR A 126 6.53 -2.39 15.41
N ALA A 127 5.75 -3.18 14.66
CA ALA A 127 5.76 -4.63 14.77
C ALA A 127 7.15 -5.19 14.43
N MET A 128 7.73 -4.76 13.29
CA MET A 128 9.07 -5.19 12.87
C MET A 128 10.15 -4.81 13.89
N VAL A 129 10.10 -3.60 14.43
CA VAL A 129 11.01 -3.18 15.52
C VAL A 129 10.91 -4.12 16.72
N ARG A 130 9.69 -4.55 17.09
CA ARG A 130 9.48 -5.49 18.21
C ARG A 130 9.98 -6.90 17.91
N LEU A 131 9.87 -7.38 16.67
CA LEU A 131 10.47 -8.67 16.28
C LEU A 131 11.98 -8.67 16.48
N ILE A 132 12.65 -7.60 16.06
CA ILE A 132 14.10 -7.45 16.18
C ILE A 132 14.50 -7.29 17.66
N ALA A 133 13.86 -6.39 18.38
CA ALA A 133 14.16 -6.13 19.80
C ALA A 133 13.88 -7.35 20.70
N GLY A 134 12.90 -8.17 20.34
CA GLY A 134 12.54 -9.41 21.03
C GLY A 134 13.37 -10.63 20.62
N GLY A 135 14.29 -10.48 19.65
CA GLY A 135 15.13 -11.57 19.16
C GLY A 135 14.40 -12.61 18.31
N LEU A 136 13.17 -12.33 17.87
CA LEU A 136 12.42 -13.23 17.00
C LEU A 136 12.93 -13.16 15.55
N TRP A 137 13.48 -12.02 15.16
CA TRP A 137 14.22 -11.82 13.92
C TRP A 137 15.62 -11.31 14.23
N THR A 138 16.64 -12.04 13.79
CA THR A 138 18.05 -11.76 14.13
C THR A 138 18.97 -11.61 12.92
N GLU A 139 18.45 -11.85 11.69
CA GLU A 139 19.25 -11.72 10.50
C GLU A 139 19.56 -10.23 10.20
N PRO A 140 20.84 -9.89 10.01
CA PRO A 140 21.25 -8.52 9.75
C PRO A 140 21.03 -8.12 8.29
N GLY A 141 20.99 -6.82 8.05
CA GLY A 141 21.00 -6.23 6.70
C GLY A 141 19.62 -5.76 6.24
N LEU A 142 19.51 -5.48 4.95
CA LEU A 142 18.27 -5.07 4.30
C LEU A 142 17.49 -6.32 3.87
N VAL A 143 16.43 -6.63 4.58
CA VAL A 143 15.59 -7.80 4.35
C VAL A 143 14.19 -7.36 3.89
N PRO A 144 13.72 -7.84 2.71
CA PRO A 144 12.36 -7.56 2.26
C PRO A 144 11.29 -8.14 3.18
N PRO A 145 10.15 -7.46 3.40
CA PRO A 145 9.10 -7.89 4.31
C PRO A 145 8.56 -9.30 4.04
N GLU A 146 8.47 -9.71 2.79
CA GLU A 146 8.01 -11.03 2.40
C GLU A 146 8.94 -12.16 2.85
N VAL A 147 10.24 -11.89 3.01
CA VAL A 147 11.21 -12.86 3.56
C VAL A 147 10.97 -13.05 5.05
N VAL A 148 10.75 -11.96 5.78
CA VAL A 148 10.38 -12.04 7.21
C VAL A 148 9.03 -12.72 7.37
N GLY A 149 8.06 -12.38 6.50
CA GLY A 149 6.71 -12.95 6.50
C GLY A 149 6.66 -14.45 6.15
N ALA A 150 7.69 -15.01 5.50
CA ALA A 150 7.81 -16.45 5.27
C ALA A 150 8.10 -17.23 6.57
N ASN A 151 8.60 -16.59 7.60
CA ASN A 151 8.70 -17.16 8.94
C ASN A 151 7.32 -17.06 9.64
N SER A 152 6.73 -18.21 9.97
CA SER A 152 5.37 -18.29 10.54
C SER A 152 5.22 -17.56 11.87
N ASP A 153 6.26 -17.57 12.71
CA ASP A 153 6.23 -16.94 14.03
C ASP A 153 6.31 -15.42 13.89
N CYS A 154 7.18 -14.92 13.00
CA CYS A 154 7.25 -13.51 12.67
C CYS A 154 5.93 -13.00 12.07
N PHE A 155 5.36 -13.74 11.11
CA PHE A 155 4.07 -13.39 10.50
C PHE A 155 2.95 -13.33 11.54
N SER A 156 2.87 -14.34 12.42
CA SER A 156 1.87 -14.41 13.49
C SER A 156 2.02 -13.28 14.50
N ALA A 157 3.26 -12.95 14.86
CA ALA A 157 3.55 -11.84 15.78
C ALA A 157 3.16 -10.49 15.18
N VAL A 158 3.45 -10.22 13.89
CA VAL A 158 3.02 -9.00 13.21
C VAL A 158 1.50 -8.91 13.15
N ARG A 159 0.81 -9.98 12.76
CA ARG A 159 -0.67 -10.00 12.73
C ARG A 159 -1.28 -9.75 14.11
N THR A 160 -0.72 -10.36 15.15
CA THR A 160 -1.16 -10.15 16.53
C THR A 160 -0.94 -8.70 16.97
N HIS A 161 0.19 -8.12 16.62
CA HIS A 161 0.50 -6.72 16.94
C HIS A 161 -0.49 -5.74 16.28
N LEU A 162 -0.83 -5.97 15.03
CA LEU A 162 -1.83 -5.18 14.28
C LEU A 162 -3.23 -5.34 14.90
N LYS A 163 -3.66 -6.58 15.12
CA LYS A 163 -4.96 -6.91 15.73
C LYS A 163 -5.15 -6.24 17.08
N ASN A 164 -4.14 -6.29 17.96
CA ASN A 164 -4.19 -5.67 19.27
C ASN A 164 -4.29 -4.14 19.24
N ARG A 165 -4.09 -3.54 18.07
CA ARG A 165 -4.22 -2.09 17.80
C ARG A 165 -5.43 -1.76 16.92
N GLY A 166 -6.34 -2.74 16.75
CA GLY A 166 -7.57 -2.55 16.00
C GLY A 166 -7.41 -2.54 14.48
N VAL A 167 -6.22 -2.88 13.95
CA VAL A 167 -6.02 -3.09 12.51
C VAL A 167 -6.31 -4.56 12.20
N LEU A 168 -7.48 -4.79 11.61
CA LEU A 168 -8.00 -6.14 11.37
C LEU A 168 -7.81 -6.53 9.90
N VAL A 169 -7.23 -7.71 9.68
CA VAL A 169 -7.09 -8.32 8.36
C VAL A 169 -7.92 -9.60 8.36
N ASP A 170 -9.03 -9.58 7.67
CA ASP A 170 -9.87 -10.76 7.48
C ASP A 170 -9.23 -11.70 6.47
N SER A 171 -9.44 -13.01 6.65
CA SER A 171 -8.90 -14.00 5.72
C SER A 171 -9.91 -15.10 5.43
N LYS A 172 -9.96 -15.51 4.15
CA LYS A 172 -10.81 -16.57 3.65
C LYS A 172 -10.01 -17.52 2.78
N THR A 173 -10.30 -18.81 2.90
CA THR A 173 -9.77 -19.86 2.01
C THR A 173 -10.92 -20.56 1.32
N GLU A 174 -10.81 -20.75 0.02
CA GLU A 174 -11.81 -21.44 -0.81
C GLU A 174 -11.12 -22.48 -1.68
N GLU A 175 -11.71 -23.67 -1.79
CA GLU A 175 -11.34 -24.63 -2.83
C GLU A 175 -11.94 -24.18 -4.16
N LEU A 176 -11.13 -24.25 -5.21
CA LEU A 176 -11.55 -23.93 -6.57
C LEU A 176 -11.85 -25.23 -7.33
N ALA A 177 -12.95 -25.24 -8.03
CA ALA A 177 -13.33 -26.35 -8.88
C ALA A 177 -12.35 -26.59 -10.05
#